data_0060166a15f949939c24ecccd49688d5
#
_entry.id   0060166a15f949939c24ecccd49688d5
#
_cell.length_a   1.000
_cell.length_b   1.000
_cell.length_c   1.000
_cell.angle_alpha   90.00
_cell.angle_beta   90.00
_cell.angle_gamma   90.00
#
_symmetry.space_group_name_H-M   'P 1'
#
loop_
_entity.id
_entity.type
_entity.pdbx_description
1 polymer ?
#
loop_
_entity_poly.entity_id
_entity_poly.type
_entity_poly.pdbx_seq_one_letter_code
_entity_poly.pdbx_strand_id
1 'polypeptide(L)'
;MDAFFASVEQRDNPELRGKPIAVGFDGPRGVVSTASYEARPFGVHSAMSMAQAKRRCPQLIVVSSHFDRYKEVSRQIHAVFHEYTDLVEPISLDEAFLDVSENKKGIELAVDIAKEIKQKIFERTSLTASAGISYNKLLAKIASDMRKPNGIFTVHPDRALDFIGKLPVEKLWGVGPKTAERMHSMGVFTGEQLREISREHLVQVFGKMGNVYYDFSRGIDNRPVIVSYERKSVGCERTFLEDLHIDSKIIIELYHITLELVERIKAKDFKGRTLTLKLKWDATTQITRSLTQDKILQTKDDILPLAKQLLKDTDYHNHPIRLMGLSVSSPETNEKEGEIRPQWIEGLLPFEENDFVT
;
A
#
# COMPACT_ATOMS: atom_id res chain seq x y z
N MET A 1 -11.51 4.26 -1.92
CA MET A 1 -12.87 3.72 -1.63
C MET A 1 -13.13 3.70 -0.13
N ASP A 2 -14.35 3.38 0.28
CA ASP A 2 -14.73 3.29 1.69
C ASP A 2 -14.73 1.81 2.12
N ALA A 3 -13.81 1.42 3.01
CA ALA A 3 -13.62 0.05 3.49
C ALA A 3 -13.65 -1.01 2.36
N PHE A 4 -12.88 -0.80 1.30
CA PHE A 4 -13.04 -1.41 -0.02
C PHE A 4 -13.29 -2.93 0.01
N PHE A 5 -12.36 -3.74 0.51
CA PHE A 5 -12.54 -5.19 0.49
C PHE A 5 -13.77 -5.62 1.31
N ALA A 6 -13.96 -5.04 2.49
CA ALA A 6 -15.13 -5.36 3.31
C ALA A 6 -16.44 -4.94 2.62
N SER A 7 -16.46 -3.79 1.94
CA SER A 7 -17.63 -3.32 1.20
C SER A 7 -17.95 -4.20 -0.01
N VAL A 8 -16.93 -4.72 -0.71
CA VAL A 8 -17.12 -5.70 -1.79
C VAL A 8 -17.75 -6.99 -1.25
N GLU A 9 -17.25 -7.51 -0.12
CA GLU A 9 -17.79 -8.71 0.51
C GLU A 9 -19.25 -8.53 0.97
N GLN A 10 -19.57 -7.39 1.62
CA GLN A 10 -20.94 -7.07 2.05
C GLN A 10 -21.89 -6.83 0.86
N ARG A 11 -21.39 -6.31 -0.26
CA ARG A 11 -22.17 -6.14 -1.48
C ARG A 11 -22.52 -7.49 -2.10
N ASP A 12 -21.51 -8.35 -2.27
CA ASP A 12 -21.63 -9.62 -3.00
C ASP A 12 -22.30 -10.71 -2.13
N ASN A 13 -22.20 -10.62 -0.80
CA ASN A 13 -22.96 -11.47 0.14
C ASN A 13 -23.89 -10.63 1.03
N PRO A 14 -25.21 -10.59 0.72
CA PRO A 14 -26.18 -9.82 1.49
C PRO A 14 -26.27 -10.20 2.98
N GLU A 15 -25.90 -11.44 3.34
CA GLU A 15 -25.92 -11.88 4.73
C GLU A 15 -24.88 -11.18 5.61
N LEU A 16 -23.86 -10.58 5.00
CA LEU A 16 -22.81 -9.83 5.70
C LEU A 16 -23.17 -8.35 5.92
N ARG A 17 -24.22 -7.85 5.28
CA ARG A 17 -24.62 -6.43 5.35
C ARG A 17 -25.03 -6.04 6.76
N GLY A 18 -24.51 -4.89 7.19
CA GLY A 18 -24.80 -4.36 8.53
C GLY A 18 -24.13 -5.14 9.66
N LYS A 19 -23.31 -6.15 9.37
CA LYS A 19 -22.58 -6.92 10.36
C LYS A 19 -21.12 -6.47 10.47
N PRO A 20 -20.51 -6.55 11.65
CA PRO A 20 -19.07 -6.30 11.77
C PRO A 20 -18.28 -7.43 11.13
N ILE A 21 -17.59 -7.11 10.02
CA ILE A 21 -16.75 -8.06 9.33
C ILE A 21 -15.29 -7.57 9.26
N ALA A 22 -14.36 -8.50 9.19
CA ALA A 22 -12.97 -8.26 8.85
C ALA A 22 -12.56 -9.20 7.74
N VAL A 23 -11.97 -8.64 6.67
CA VAL A 23 -11.37 -9.42 5.60
C VAL A 23 -9.94 -9.79 5.99
N GLY A 24 -9.59 -11.07 5.83
CA GLY A 24 -8.27 -11.58 6.15
C GLY A 24 -8.27 -13.08 6.44
N PHE A 25 -7.11 -13.59 6.83
CA PHE A 25 -6.98 -15.00 7.19
C PHE A 25 -7.44 -15.25 8.65
N ASP A 26 -8.37 -16.21 8.83
CA ASP A 26 -8.83 -16.64 10.14
C ASP A 26 -7.89 -17.69 10.74
N GLY A 27 -6.78 -17.24 11.27
CA GLY A 27 -5.79 -18.11 11.87
C GLY A 27 -4.91 -17.39 12.90
N PRO A 28 -4.05 -18.13 13.62
CA PRO A 28 -3.27 -17.58 14.73
C PRO A 28 -2.30 -16.46 14.31
N ARG A 29 -1.94 -16.42 13.01
CA ARG A 29 -1.07 -15.38 12.42
C ARG A 29 -1.80 -14.50 11.42
N GLY A 30 -3.14 -14.58 11.38
CA GLY A 30 -3.96 -13.78 10.51
C GLY A 30 -3.93 -12.30 10.89
N VAL A 31 -4.01 -11.45 9.87
CA VAL A 31 -4.04 -9.99 9.98
C VAL A 31 -5.30 -9.48 9.28
N VAL A 32 -5.88 -8.43 9.84
CA VAL A 32 -7.02 -7.72 9.23
C VAL A 32 -6.51 -6.92 8.03
N SER A 33 -6.91 -7.28 6.82
CA SER A 33 -6.66 -6.48 5.62
C SER A 33 -7.56 -5.25 5.60
N THR A 34 -8.87 -5.44 5.84
CA THR A 34 -9.84 -4.35 5.91
C THR A 34 -10.94 -4.68 6.93
N ALA A 35 -11.32 -3.70 7.76
CA ALA A 35 -12.45 -3.79 8.67
C ALA A 35 -13.65 -3.01 8.12
N SER A 36 -14.85 -3.60 8.17
CA SER A 36 -16.09 -2.89 7.84
C SER A 36 -16.37 -1.74 8.80
N TYR A 37 -17.22 -0.80 8.39
CA TYR A 37 -17.56 0.33 9.25
C TYR A 37 -18.27 -0.12 10.54
N GLU A 38 -19.01 -1.22 10.50
CA GLU A 38 -19.66 -1.83 11.69
C GLU A 38 -18.64 -2.42 12.68
N ALA A 39 -17.46 -2.83 12.20
CA ALA A 39 -16.40 -3.36 13.08
C ALA A 39 -15.52 -2.25 13.71
N ARG A 40 -15.41 -1.09 13.06
CA ARG A 40 -14.55 0.02 13.52
C ARG A 40 -14.90 0.62 14.87
N PRO A 41 -16.18 0.75 15.28
CA PRO A 41 -16.54 1.22 16.63
C PRO A 41 -15.98 0.35 17.76
N PHE A 42 -15.71 -0.93 17.49
CA PHE A 42 -15.04 -1.84 18.43
C PHE A 42 -13.52 -1.68 18.42
N GLY A 43 -12.99 -0.72 17.66
CA GLY A 43 -11.56 -0.49 17.52
C GLY A 43 -10.86 -1.52 16.62
N VAL A 44 -11.60 -2.24 15.76
CA VAL A 44 -11.01 -3.13 14.75
C VAL A 44 -10.54 -2.29 13.55
N HIS A 45 -9.30 -2.49 13.11
CA HIS A 45 -8.71 -1.75 11.99
C HIS A 45 -7.70 -2.61 11.22
N SER A 46 -7.34 -2.17 10.01
CA SER A 46 -6.31 -2.81 9.16
C SER A 46 -4.98 -2.94 9.89
N ALA A 47 -4.22 -3.95 9.55
CA ALA A 47 -2.95 -4.36 10.15
C ALA A 47 -3.04 -4.89 11.60
N MET A 48 -4.24 -4.94 12.21
CA MET A 48 -4.44 -5.58 13.51
C MET A 48 -4.39 -7.11 13.37
N SER A 49 -3.82 -7.82 14.35
CA SER A 49 -3.90 -9.29 14.35
C SER A 49 -5.36 -9.76 14.48
N MET A 50 -5.71 -10.82 13.76
CA MET A 50 -7.09 -11.35 13.77
C MET A 50 -7.51 -11.80 15.17
N ALA A 51 -6.59 -12.35 15.95
CA ALA A 51 -6.84 -12.71 17.36
C ALA A 51 -7.19 -11.49 18.22
N GLN A 52 -6.53 -10.34 18.00
CA GLN A 52 -6.85 -9.10 18.71
C GLN A 52 -8.19 -8.51 18.23
N ALA A 53 -8.46 -8.56 16.93
CA ALA A 53 -9.72 -8.11 16.36
C ALA A 53 -10.93 -8.88 16.95
N LYS A 54 -10.85 -10.20 17.03
CA LYS A 54 -11.87 -11.05 17.65
C LYS A 54 -12.07 -10.76 19.15
N ARG A 55 -11.00 -10.46 19.88
CA ARG A 55 -11.12 -10.06 21.30
C ARG A 55 -11.84 -8.73 21.47
N ARG A 56 -11.61 -7.76 20.56
CA ARG A 56 -12.27 -6.45 20.59
C ARG A 56 -13.73 -6.50 20.14
N CYS A 57 -14.03 -7.37 19.18
CA CYS A 57 -15.36 -7.57 18.61
C CYS A 57 -15.70 -9.07 18.59
N PRO A 58 -16.26 -9.63 19.69
CA PRO A 58 -16.57 -11.07 19.77
C PRO A 58 -17.52 -11.57 18.68
N GLN A 59 -18.40 -10.71 18.16
CA GLN A 59 -19.32 -11.00 17.06
C GLN A 59 -18.70 -10.77 15.67
N LEU A 60 -17.40 -10.52 15.57
CA LEU A 60 -16.72 -10.28 14.30
C LEU A 60 -16.78 -11.50 13.39
N ILE A 61 -17.27 -11.30 12.17
CA ILE A 61 -17.24 -12.31 11.13
C ILE A 61 -15.95 -12.11 10.31
N VAL A 62 -15.12 -13.14 10.27
CA VAL A 62 -13.91 -13.13 9.43
C VAL A 62 -14.23 -13.69 8.07
N VAL A 63 -13.89 -12.95 7.03
CA VAL A 63 -14.10 -13.30 5.62
C VAL A 63 -12.76 -13.46 4.93
N SER A 64 -12.57 -14.56 4.20
CA SER A 64 -11.38 -14.77 3.39
C SER A 64 -11.30 -13.75 2.26
N SER A 65 -10.08 -13.39 1.85
CA SER A 65 -9.88 -12.42 0.76
C SER A 65 -10.19 -13.03 -0.61
N HIS A 66 -10.93 -12.30 -1.44
CA HIS A 66 -11.24 -12.68 -2.83
C HIS A 66 -10.56 -11.67 -3.80
N PHE A 67 -9.25 -11.73 -3.90
CA PHE A 67 -8.45 -10.72 -4.62
C PHE A 67 -8.85 -10.55 -6.09
N ASP A 68 -9.20 -11.61 -6.80
CA ASP A 68 -9.63 -11.51 -8.20
C ASP A 68 -10.90 -10.68 -8.33
N ARG A 69 -11.80 -10.78 -7.34
CA ARG A 69 -13.00 -9.97 -7.27
C ARG A 69 -12.67 -8.49 -7.00
N TYR A 70 -11.72 -8.24 -6.09
CA TYR A 70 -11.27 -6.87 -5.80
C TYR A 70 -10.61 -6.23 -7.01
N LYS A 71 -9.76 -6.96 -7.74
CA LYS A 71 -9.15 -6.49 -8.99
C LYS A 71 -10.20 -6.18 -10.08
N GLU A 72 -11.23 -7.01 -10.20
CA GLU A 72 -12.32 -6.76 -11.15
C GLU A 72 -13.05 -5.46 -10.83
N VAL A 73 -13.42 -5.26 -9.56
CA VAL A 73 -14.09 -4.02 -9.12
C VAL A 73 -13.17 -2.81 -9.27
N SER A 74 -11.89 -2.96 -8.93
CA SER A 74 -10.89 -1.92 -9.11
C SER A 74 -10.79 -1.47 -10.57
N ARG A 75 -10.80 -2.39 -11.53
CA ARG A 75 -10.81 -2.05 -12.97
C ARG A 75 -12.02 -1.19 -13.36
N GLN A 76 -13.20 -1.52 -12.82
CA GLN A 76 -14.43 -0.72 -13.06
C GLN A 76 -14.29 0.70 -12.51
N ILE A 77 -13.67 0.85 -11.32
CA ILE A 77 -13.41 2.14 -10.68
C ILE A 77 -12.40 2.96 -11.52
N HIS A 78 -11.29 2.34 -11.92
CA HIS A 78 -10.29 3.01 -12.74
C HIS A 78 -10.84 3.42 -14.12
N ALA A 79 -11.72 2.61 -14.72
CA ALA A 79 -12.41 2.99 -15.96
C ALA A 79 -13.21 4.29 -15.78
N VAL A 80 -13.85 4.49 -14.62
CA VAL A 80 -14.54 5.76 -14.32
C VAL A 80 -13.53 6.92 -14.25
N PHE A 81 -12.38 6.76 -13.60
CA PHE A 81 -11.38 7.82 -13.52
C PHE A 81 -10.91 8.30 -14.89
N HIS A 82 -10.65 7.36 -15.80
CA HIS A 82 -10.18 7.65 -17.15
C HIS A 82 -11.24 8.29 -18.07
N GLU A 83 -12.50 8.36 -17.66
CA GLU A 83 -13.50 9.19 -18.36
C GLU A 83 -13.26 10.69 -18.16
N TYR A 84 -12.51 11.09 -17.12
CA TYR A 84 -12.29 12.49 -16.75
C TYR A 84 -10.88 12.97 -17.05
N THR A 85 -9.87 12.12 -16.89
CA THR A 85 -8.47 12.48 -17.13
C THR A 85 -7.64 11.23 -17.46
N ASP A 86 -6.54 11.40 -18.20
CA ASP A 86 -5.52 10.37 -18.36
C ASP A 86 -4.44 10.44 -17.29
N LEU A 87 -4.37 11.56 -16.55
CA LEU A 87 -3.44 11.76 -15.46
C LEU A 87 -3.97 11.10 -14.17
N VAL A 88 -3.89 9.79 -14.14
CA VAL A 88 -4.31 8.95 -12.99
C VAL A 88 -3.08 8.23 -12.44
N GLU A 89 -2.77 8.46 -11.17
CA GLU A 89 -1.72 7.77 -10.41
C GLU A 89 -2.37 6.80 -9.41
N PRO A 90 -2.39 5.49 -9.70
CA PRO A 90 -2.87 4.50 -8.75
C PRO A 90 -1.94 4.43 -7.52
N ILE A 91 -2.52 4.42 -6.32
CA ILE A 91 -1.80 4.19 -5.06
C ILE A 91 -2.02 2.76 -4.58
N SER A 92 -3.25 2.26 -4.77
CA SER A 92 -3.69 0.90 -4.43
C SER A 92 -4.78 0.43 -5.40
N LEU A 93 -5.41 -0.72 -5.14
CA LEU A 93 -6.56 -1.18 -5.93
C LEU A 93 -7.75 -0.21 -5.88
N ASP A 94 -7.86 0.59 -4.82
CA ASP A 94 -9.03 1.40 -4.50
C ASP A 94 -8.73 2.89 -4.28
N GLU A 95 -7.49 3.30 -4.48
CA GLU A 95 -7.04 4.68 -4.29
C GLU A 95 -6.23 5.15 -5.50
N ALA A 96 -6.48 6.37 -5.95
CA ALA A 96 -5.69 7.03 -6.97
C ALA A 96 -5.66 8.55 -6.76
N PHE A 97 -4.60 9.20 -7.23
CA PHE A 97 -4.61 10.64 -7.50
C PHE A 97 -5.03 10.87 -8.95
N LEU A 98 -5.84 11.89 -9.14
CA LEU A 98 -6.28 12.37 -10.45
C LEU A 98 -5.87 13.83 -10.59
N ASP A 99 -5.14 14.16 -11.62
CA ASP A 99 -4.98 15.56 -12.02
C ASP A 99 -6.09 15.90 -13.02
N VAL A 100 -6.98 16.77 -12.59
CA VAL A 100 -8.15 17.21 -13.36
C VAL A 100 -8.07 18.68 -13.78
N SER A 101 -6.86 19.28 -13.68
CA SER A 101 -6.61 20.66 -14.13
C SER A 101 -7.01 20.86 -15.58
N GLU A 102 -6.70 19.87 -16.43
CA GLU A 102 -7.22 19.75 -17.80
C GLU A 102 -8.00 18.44 -17.89
N ASN A 103 -9.34 18.51 -17.80
CA ASN A 103 -10.18 17.33 -17.81
C ASN A 103 -10.95 17.15 -19.12
N LYS A 104 -11.24 15.89 -19.45
CA LYS A 104 -11.90 15.49 -20.72
C LYS A 104 -13.35 15.99 -20.86
N LYS A 105 -13.98 16.43 -19.77
CA LYS A 105 -15.39 16.83 -19.74
C LYS A 105 -15.58 18.35 -19.80
N GLY A 106 -14.51 19.14 -19.68
CA GLY A 106 -14.59 20.59 -19.62
C GLY A 106 -15.30 21.10 -18.36
N ILE A 107 -15.28 20.32 -17.26
CA ILE A 107 -15.91 20.73 -16.00
C ILE A 107 -14.92 21.65 -15.25
N GLU A 108 -15.39 22.84 -14.91
CA GLU A 108 -14.55 23.86 -14.31
C GLU A 108 -14.11 23.53 -12.86
N LEU A 109 -15.03 23.00 -12.06
CA LEU A 109 -14.78 22.77 -10.64
C LEU A 109 -14.43 21.31 -10.34
N ALA A 110 -13.26 21.08 -9.79
CA ALA A 110 -12.81 19.74 -9.36
C ALA A 110 -13.77 19.06 -8.35
N VAL A 111 -14.51 19.86 -7.57
CA VAL A 111 -15.53 19.33 -6.65
C VAL A 111 -16.71 18.70 -7.40
N ASP A 112 -17.10 19.24 -8.53
CA ASP A 112 -18.21 18.69 -9.34
C ASP A 112 -17.74 17.44 -10.10
N ILE A 113 -16.50 17.43 -10.58
CA ILE A 113 -15.87 16.20 -11.10
C ILE A 113 -15.87 15.09 -10.02
N ALA A 114 -15.49 15.41 -8.81
CA ALA A 114 -15.47 14.43 -7.71
C ALA A 114 -16.88 13.90 -7.38
N LYS A 115 -17.92 14.73 -7.43
CA LYS A 115 -19.31 14.30 -7.24
C LYS A 115 -19.74 13.34 -8.34
N GLU A 116 -19.46 13.68 -9.61
CA GLU A 116 -19.81 12.81 -10.75
C GLU A 116 -19.06 11.47 -10.69
N ILE A 117 -17.76 11.49 -10.42
CA ILE A 117 -16.95 10.26 -10.26
C ILE A 117 -17.55 9.36 -9.19
N LYS A 118 -17.83 9.90 -8.00
CA LYS A 118 -18.43 9.14 -6.89
C LYS A 118 -19.78 8.55 -7.28
N GLN A 119 -20.63 9.32 -7.96
CA GLN A 119 -21.93 8.86 -8.43
C GLN A 119 -21.79 7.72 -9.42
N LYS A 120 -20.91 7.84 -10.42
CA LYS A 120 -20.67 6.79 -11.42
C LYS A 120 -20.06 5.52 -10.81
N ILE A 121 -19.13 5.67 -9.83
CA ILE A 121 -18.62 4.52 -9.09
C ILE A 121 -19.77 3.80 -8.40
N PHE A 122 -20.66 4.52 -7.72
CA PHE A 122 -21.81 3.92 -7.06
C PHE A 122 -22.75 3.22 -8.04
N GLU A 123 -23.07 3.86 -9.17
CA GLU A 123 -23.94 3.28 -10.22
C GLU A 123 -23.37 1.98 -10.80
N ARG A 124 -22.04 1.92 -11.04
CA ARG A 124 -21.39 0.75 -11.63
C ARG A 124 -21.08 -0.36 -10.63
N THR A 125 -20.76 0.02 -9.41
CA THR A 125 -20.22 -0.93 -8.43
C THR A 125 -21.08 -1.12 -7.20
N SER A 126 -22.08 -0.29 -6.98
CA SER A 126 -22.86 -0.19 -5.73
C SER A 126 -21.99 0.06 -4.49
N LEU A 127 -20.79 0.62 -4.66
CA LEU A 127 -19.85 0.94 -3.58
C LEU A 127 -19.68 2.46 -3.48
N THR A 128 -19.38 2.92 -2.25
CA THR A 128 -19.10 4.35 -2.01
C THR A 128 -17.62 4.66 -2.05
N ALA A 129 -17.32 5.89 -2.43
CA ALA A 129 -15.98 6.46 -2.41
C ALA A 129 -15.98 7.79 -1.65
N SER A 130 -14.85 8.14 -1.06
CA SER A 130 -14.61 9.47 -0.48
C SER A 130 -13.55 10.21 -1.30
N ALA A 131 -13.74 11.51 -1.52
CA ALA A 131 -12.85 12.32 -2.33
C ALA A 131 -12.26 13.48 -1.52
N GLY A 132 -10.96 13.70 -1.64
CA GLY A 132 -10.26 14.88 -1.18
C GLY A 132 -9.83 15.74 -2.37
N ILE A 133 -10.11 17.03 -2.32
CA ILE A 133 -9.81 17.97 -3.38
C ILE A 133 -8.84 19.03 -2.87
N SER A 134 -7.73 19.19 -3.57
CA SER A 134 -6.79 20.27 -3.28
C SER A 134 -5.83 20.49 -4.46
N TYR A 135 -4.91 21.44 -4.32
CA TYR A 135 -3.94 21.83 -5.34
C TYR A 135 -2.68 20.96 -5.36
N ASN A 136 -2.55 19.98 -4.45
CA ASN A 136 -1.44 19.02 -4.43
C ASN A 136 -1.86 17.68 -3.81
N LYS A 137 -1.00 16.66 -4.01
CA LYS A 137 -1.27 15.28 -3.59
C LYS A 137 -1.35 15.11 -2.07
N LEU A 138 -0.48 15.79 -1.30
CA LEU A 138 -0.48 15.73 0.16
C LEU A 138 -1.86 16.11 0.72
N LEU A 139 -2.32 17.29 0.36
CA LEU A 139 -3.57 17.85 0.89
C LEU A 139 -4.79 17.08 0.40
N ALA A 140 -4.80 16.67 -0.87
CA ALA A 140 -5.87 15.86 -1.43
C ALA A 140 -5.99 14.51 -0.70
N LYS A 141 -4.84 13.84 -0.41
CA LYS A 141 -4.83 12.57 0.33
C LYS A 141 -5.36 12.74 1.75
N ILE A 142 -4.91 13.74 2.49
CA ILE A 142 -5.39 14.01 3.85
C ILE A 142 -6.89 14.37 3.82
N ALA A 143 -7.30 15.24 2.88
CA ALA A 143 -8.68 15.67 2.72
C ALA A 143 -9.63 14.49 2.47
N SER A 144 -9.20 13.46 1.72
CA SER A 144 -10.03 12.29 1.41
C SER A 144 -10.47 11.51 2.65
N ASP A 145 -9.75 11.63 3.77
CA ASP A 145 -10.08 10.93 5.02
C ASP A 145 -10.95 11.76 5.99
N MET A 146 -11.12 13.07 5.74
CA MET A 146 -11.76 13.99 6.69
C MET A 146 -13.26 13.76 6.88
N ARG A 147 -13.95 13.20 5.87
CA ARG A 147 -15.40 12.98 5.88
C ARG A 147 -15.80 11.58 5.42
N LYS A 148 -14.97 10.57 5.68
CA LYS A 148 -15.33 9.17 5.40
C LYS A 148 -16.45 8.70 6.34
N PRO A 149 -17.38 7.85 5.88
CA PRO A 149 -17.54 7.35 4.50
C PRO A 149 -18.35 8.29 3.60
N ASN A 150 -18.26 8.05 2.30
CA ASN A 150 -19.01 8.73 1.23
C ASN A 150 -18.89 10.25 1.23
N GLY A 151 -17.78 10.78 1.76
CA GLY A 151 -17.56 12.21 1.93
C GLY A 151 -16.88 12.88 0.72
N ILE A 152 -16.94 14.20 0.73
CA ILE A 152 -16.12 15.10 -0.09
C ILE A 152 -15.56 16.16 0.84
N PHE A 153 -14.27 16.45 0.72
CA PHE A 153 -13.63 17.50 1.49
C PHE A 153 -12.64 18.26 0.60
N THR A 154 -12.74 19.59 0.59
CA THR A 154 -11.86 20.47 -0.17
C THR A 154 -10.97 21.27 0.77
N VAL A 155 -9.67 21.26 0.50
CA VAL A 155 -8.71 22.16 1.15
C VAL A 155 -8.29 23.22 0.14
N HIS A 156 -8.81 24.44 0.34
CA HIS A 156 -8.46 25.60 -0.49
C HIS A 156 -7.05 26.08 -0.19
N PRO A 157 -6.29 26.61 -1.16
CA PRO A 157 -4.94 27.15 -0.93
C PRO A 157 -4.84 28.12 0.25
N ASP A 158 -5.78 29.06 0.37
CA ASP A 158 -5.80 30.08 1.45
C ASP A 158 -6.01 29.47 2.85
N ARG A 159 -6.49 28.24 2.94
CA ARG A 159 -6.76 27.51 4.18
C ARG A 159 -5.74 26.41 4.48
N ALA A 160 -4.82 26.17 3.54
CA ALA A 160 -3.91 25.03 3.63
C ALA A 160 -3.00 25.07 4.86
N LEU A 161 -2.41 26.23 5.16
CA LEU A 161 -1.52 26.37 6.32
C LEU A 161 -2.25 26.26 7.66
N ASP A 162 -3.46 26.84 7.76
CA ASP A 162 -4.30 26.69 8.96
C ASP A 162 -4.79 25.25 9.12
N PHE A 163 -5.18 24.62 8.03
CA PHE A 163 -5.61 23.22 8.03
C PHE A 163 -4.50 22.28 8.51
N ILE A 164 -3.29 22.37 7.89
CA ILE A 164 -2.14 21.55 8.29
C ILE A 164 -1.71 21.86 9.71
N GLY A 165 -1.67 23.14 10.09
CA GLY A 165 -1.25 23.56 11.42
C GLY A 165 -2.04 22.88 12.54
N LYS A 166 -3.33 22.68 12.35
CA LYS A 166 -4.23 22.02 13.32
C LYS A 166 -4.20 20.50 13.28
N LEU A 167 -3.59 19.90 12.24
CA LEU A 167 -3.54 18.43 12.13
C LEU A 167 -2.55 17.86 13.15
N PRO A 168 -2.92 16.78 13.85
CA PRO A 168 -1.96 15.92 14.53
C PRO A 168 -0.93 15.37 13.53
N VAL A 169 0.34 15.30 13.94
CA VAL A 169 1.41 14.84 13.03
C VAL A 169 1.19 13.44 12.47
N GLU A 170 0.47 12.58 13.19
CA GLU A 170 0.10 11.22 12.76
C GLU A 170 -0.85 11.22 11.55
N LYS A 171 -1.50 12.34 11.28
CA LYS A 171 -2.39 12.51 10.12
C LYS A 171 -1.68 13.02 8.88
N LEU A 172 -0.42 13.41 9.01
CA LEU A 172 0.39 13.77 7.84
C LEU A 172 0.73 12.50 7.05
N TRP A 173 0.54 12.59 5.74
CA TRP A 173 0.83 11.45 4.86
C TRP A 173 2.28 11.00 4.97
N GLY A 174 2.50 9.71 5.19
CA GLY A 174 3.84 9.12 5.35
C GLY A 174 4.39 9.16 6.79
N VAL A 175 3.65 9.72 7.75
CA VAL A 175 4.00 9.66 9.17
C VAL A 175 3.36 8.42 9.80
N GLY A 176 4.16 7.37 9.93
CA GLY A 176 3.74 6.15 10.65
C GLY A 176 3.93 6.27 12.17
N PRO A 177 3.45 5.27 12.97
CA PRO A 177 3.49 5.33 14.44
C PRO A 177 4.87 5.62 15.02
N LYS A 178 5.94 4.97 14.52
CA LYS A 178 7.32 5.19 14.99
C LYS A 178 7.82 6.61 14.70
N THR A 179 7.44 7.17 13.55
CA THR A 179 7.80 8.54 13.18
C THR A 179 7.05 9.55 14.05
N ALA A 180 5.75 9.31 14.29
CA ALA A 180 4.95 10.12 15.18
C ALA A 180 5.51 10.10 16.61
N GLU A 181 5.83 8.93 17.15
CA GLU A 181 6.47 8.79 18.46
C GLU A 181 7.79 9.58 18.55
N ARG A 182 8.61 9.53 17.48
CA ARG A 182 9.83 10.33 17.40
C ARG A 182 9.54 11.83 17.39
N MET A 183 8.53 12.29 16.65
CA MET A 183 8.08 13.69 16.65
C MET A 183 7.59 14.12 18.04
N HIS A 184 6.77 13.28 18.69
CA HIS A 184 6.28 13.51 20.05
C HIS A 184 7.42 13.65 21.06
N SER A 185 8.47 12.80 20.95
CA SER A 185 9.66 12.93 21.83
C SER A 185 10.42 14.24 21.65
N MET A 186 10.19 14.96 20.53
CA MET A 186 10.72 16.31 20.28
C MET A 186 9.75 17.41 20.70
N GLY A 187 8.61 17.07 21.31
CA GLY A 187 7.55 18.04 21.65
C GLY A 187 6.68 18.49 20.48
N VAL A 188 6.72 17.75 19.36
CA VAL A 188 6.00 18.08 18.12
C VAL A 188 4.77 17.18 18.00
N PHE A 189 3.57 17.73 18.14
CA PHE A 189 2.29 17.03 18.11
C PHE A 189 1.40 17.49 16.95
N THR A 190 1.63 18.70 16.42
CA THR A 190 0.80 19.29 15.36
C THR A 190 1.64 19.76 14.18
N GLY A 191 0.99 19.96 13.02
CA GLY A 191 1.65 20.53 11.86
C GLY A 191 2.22 21.94 12.09
N GLU A 192 1.60 22.75 12.95
CA GLU A 192 2.11 24.05 13.32
C GLU A 192 3.43 23.95 14.08
N GLN A 193 3.48 23.10 15.11
CA GLN A 193 4.73 22.85 15.85
C GLN A 193 5.82 22.25 14.96
N LEU A 194 5.45 21.34 14.02
CA LEU A 194 6.39 20.81 13.06
C LEU A 194 6.97 21.92 12.15
N ARG A 195 6.17 22.90 11.78
CA ARG A 195 6.58 24.06 10.96
C ARG A 195 7.60 24.96 11.65
N GLU A 196 7.60 25.01 12.98
CA GLU A 196 8.56 25.79 13.77
C GLU A 196 9.97 25.16 13.78
N ILE A 197 10.09 23.87 13.47
CA ILE A 197 11.38 23.18 13.43
C ILE A 197 12.14 23.55 12.15
N SER A 198 13.45 23.82 12.30
CA SER A 198 14.30 24.12 11.14
C SER A 198 14.47 22.91 10.23
N ARG A 199 14.72 23.15 8.93
CA ARG A 199 14.96 22.09 7.94
C ARG A 199 16.17 21.24 8.32
N GLU A 200 17.25 21.89 8.77
CA GLU A 200 18.51 21.26 9.18
C GLU A 200 18.27 20.27 10.33
N HIS A 201 17.49 20.67 11.32
CA HIS A 201 17.18 19.82 12.46
C HIS A 201 16.31 18.63 12.04
N LEU A 202 15.29 18.84 11.20
CA LEU A 202 14.47 17.74 10.68
C LEU A 202 15.30 16.76 9.84
N VAL A 203 16.24 17.25 9.03
CA VAL A 203 17.15 16.39 8.25
C VAL A 203 18.11 15.61 9.17
N GLN A 204 18.60 16.24 10.21
CA GLN A 204 19.45 15.57 11.21
C GLN A 204 18.72 14.39 11.88
N VAL A 205 17.42 14.56 12.21
CA VAL A 205 16.64 13.53 12.94
C VAL A 205 16.04 12.49 12.01
N PHE A 206 15.54 12.86 10.82
CA PHE A 206 14.76 12.01 9.92
C PHE A 206 15.45 11.74 8.58
N GLY A 207 16.69 12.17 8.40
CA GLY A 207 17.43 12.01 7.14
C GLY A 207 16.71 12.71 5.98
N LYS A 208 16.67 12.08 4.82
CA LYS A 208 16.02 12.63 3.61
C LYS A 208 14.54 12.99 3.84
N MET A 209 13.85 12.24 4.71
CA MET A 209 12.44 12.52 5.03
C MET A 209 12.26 13.83 5.80
N GLY A 210 13.29 14.34 6.47
CA GLY A 210 13.24 15.64 7.13
C GLY A 210 12.90 16.79 6.17
N ASN A 211 13.41 16.75 4.92
CA ASN A 211 13.03 17.73 3.89
C ASN A 211 11.54 17.62 3.54
N VAL A 212 11.05 16.41 3.41
CA VAL A 212 9.64 16.14 3.08
C VAL A 212 8.73 16.66 4.20
N TYR A 213 9.05 16.40 5.46
CA TYR A 213 8.25 16.87 6.60
C TYR A 213 8.30 18.39 6.74
N TYR A 214 9.45 19.00 6.44
CA TYR A 214 9.58 20.46 6.40
C TYR A 214 8.65 21.09 5.36
N ASP A 215 8.63 20.56 4.14
CA ASP A 215 7.79 21.07 3.06
C ASP A 215 6.30 20.75 3.34
N PHE A 216 5.99 19.56 3.82
CA PHE A 216 4.62 19.14 4.15
C PHE A 216 3.97 19.98 5.23
N SER A 217 4.71 20.36 6.28
CA SER A 217 4.20 21.27 7.33
C SER A 217 3.86 22.67 6.79
N ARG A 218 4.34 23.00 5.59
CA ARG A 218 4.10 24.27 4.89
C ARG A 218 3.11 24.14 3.72
N GLY A 219 2.49 22.96 3.58
CA GLY A 219 1.54 22.69 2.49
C GLY A 219 2.19 22.56 1.12
N ILE A 220 3.49 22.32 1.08
CA ILE A 220 4.26 22.21 -0.17
C ILE A 220 4.40 20.73 -0.53
N ASP A 221 3.89 20.38 -1.69
CA ASP A 221 4.10 19.06 -2.32
C ASP A 221 4.09 19.27 -3.85
N ASN A 222 5.29 19.36 -4.43
CA ASN A 222 5.47 19.63 -5.85
C ASN A 222 5.54 18.35 -6.70
N ARG A 223 5.23 17.18 -6.13
CA ARG A 223 5.24 15.92 -6.89
C ARG A 223 4.08 15.92 -7.89
N PRO A 224 4.35 15.72 -9.18
CA PRO A 224 3.30 15.58 -10.19
C PRO A 224 2.51 14.27 -9.98
N VAL A 225 1.35 14.17 -10.63
CA VAL A 225 0.64 12.91 -10.80
C VAL A 225 1.39 12.05 -11.82
N ILE A 226 1.82 10.85 -11.42
CA ILE A 226 2.66 9.94 -12.22
C ILE A 226 1.79 8.79 -12.73
N VAL A 227 1.63 8.70 -14.04
CA VAL A 227 0.75 7.70 -14.67
C VAL A 227 1.39 6.31 -14.80
N SER A 228 2.70 6.18 -14.60
CA SER A 228 3.40 4.89 -14.61
C SER A 228 4.58 4.87 -13.67
N TYR A 229 4.81 3.71 -13.09
CA TYR A 229 6.00 3.42 -12.29
C TYR A 229 6.76 2.25 -12.92
N GLU A 230 8.06 2.42 -13.08
CA GLU A 230 8.92 1.26 -13.33
C GLU A 230 8.98 0.40 -12.07
N ARG A 231 8.68 -0.87 -12.22
CA ARG A 231 8.76 -1.83 -11.12
C ARG A 231 10.22 -2.03 -10.71
N LYS A 232 10.53 -1.75 -9.45
CA LYS A 232 11.90 -1.84 -8.91
C LYS A 232 12.25 -3.24 -8.41
N SER A 233 11.26 -4.07 -8.08
CA SER A 233 11.46 -5.43 -7.59
C SER A 233 10.22 -6.29 -7.82
N VAL A 234 10.45 -7.61 -7.84
CA VAL A 234 9.40 -8.64 -7.79
C VAL A 234 9.78 -9.61 -6.68
N GLY A 235 8.84 -9.95 -5.82
CA GLY A 235 9.09 -10.86 -4.70
C GLY A 235 7.85 -11.63 -4.27
N CYS A 236 8.08 -12.63 -3.43
CA CYS A 236 7.04 -13.37 -2.72
C CYS A 236 7.56 -13.78 -1.35
N GLU A 237 6.65 -13.87 -0.38
CA GLU A 237 6.99 -14.31 0.96
C GLU A 237 5.83 -15.11 1.58
N ARG A 238 6.17 -16.00 2.51
CA ARG A 238 5.20 -16.83 3.23
C ARG A 238 5.44 -16.73 4.73
N THR A 239 4.37 -16.45 5.47
CA THR A 239 4.33 -16.63 6.92
C THR A 239 3.80 -18.03 7.18
N PHE A 240 4.58 -18.87 7.85
CA PHE A 240 4.20 -20.27 8.15
C PHE A 240 3.24 -20.30 9.35
N LEU A 241 2.31 -21.25 9.34
CA LEU A 241 1.39 -21.45 10.48
C LEU A 241 2.14 -21.84 11.76
N GLU A 242 3.14 -22.68 11.61
CA GLU A 242 4.09 -23.09 12.64
C GLU A 242 5.48 -22.72 12.19
N ASP A 243 6.35 -22.37 13.15
CA ASP A 243 7.72 -22.02 12.81
C ASP A 243 8.47 -23.24 12.27
N LEU A 244 9.28 -23.04 11.24
CA LEU A 244 10.09 -24.09 10.68
C LEU A 244 11.37 -24.28 11.50
N HIS A 245 11.62 -25.52 11.92
CA HIS A 245 12.81 -25.91 12.71
C HIS A 245 13.64 -26.99 12.01
N ILE A 246 13.10 -27.64 10.98
CA ILE A 246 13.70 -28.79 10.34
C ILE A 246 14.31 -28.36 9.01
N ASP A 247 15.61 -28.52 8.84
CA ASP A 247 16.35 -28.10 7.65
C ASP A 247 15.73 -28.59 6.34
N SER A 248 15.30 -29.84 6.29
CA SER A 248 14.67 -30.37 5.08
C SER A 248 13.36 -29.64 4.73
N LYS A 249 12.54 -29.27 5.72
CA LYS A 249 11.32 -28.48 5.51
C LYS A 249 11.67 -27.04 5.08
N ILE A 250 12.68 -26.43 5.69
CA ILE A 250 13.17 -25.10 5.32
C ILE A 250 13.61 -25.06 3.84
N ILE A 251 14.40 -26.07 3.42
CA ILE A 251 14.87 -26.15 2.02
C ILE A 251 13.70 -26.43 1.04
N ILE A 252 12.71 -27.23 1.44
CA ILE A 252 11.52 -27.48 0.62
C ILE A 252 10.71 -26.18 0.45
N GLU A 253 10.48 -25.43 1.51
CA GLU A 253 9.76 -24.15 1.42
C GLU A 253 10.55 -23.12 0.63
N LEU A 254 11.87 -23.04 0.78
CA LEU A 254 12.71 -22.19 -0.05
C LEU A 254 12.58 -22.54 -1.54
N TYR A 255 12.49 -23.83 -1.86
CA TYR A 255 12.27 -24.31 -3.23
C TYR A 255 10.89 -23.85 -3.75
N HIS A 256 9.81 -24.00 -2.97
CA HIS A 256 8.47 -23.56 -3.37
C HIS A 256 8.41 -22.05 -3.58
N ILE A 257 9.00 -21.25 -2.68
CA ILE A 257 9.09 -19.79 -2.82
C ILE A 257 9.90 -19.43 -4.07
N THR A 258 10.97 -20.18 -4.38
CA THR A 258 11.75 -19.96 -5.60
C THR A 258 10.91 -20.18 -6.86
N LEU A 259 10.10 -21.26 -6.91
CA LEU A 259 9.23 -21.53 -8.07
C LEU A 259 8.19 -20.41 -8.24
N GLU A 260 7.56 -20.01 -7.16
CA GLU A 260 6.58 -18.91 -7.15
C GLU A 260 7.22 -17.59 -7.63
N LEU A 261 8.42 -17.27 -7.15
CA LEU A 261 9.15 -16.08 -7.60
C LEU A 261 9.45 -16.11 -9.11
N VAL A 262 9.86 -17.27 -9.64
CA VAL A 262 10.12 -17.44 -11.09
C VAL A 262 8.85 -17.20 -11.91
N GLU A 263 7.70 -17.72 -11.48
CA GLU A 263 6.42 -17.48 -12.15
C GLU A 263 6.06 -15.99 -12.16
N ARG A 264 6.23 -15.28 -11.01
CA ARG A 264 5.98 -13.85 -10.91
C ARG A 264 6.93 -13.03 -11.79
N ILE A 265 8.21 -13.37 -11.84
CA ILE A 265 9.21 -12.72 -12.70
C ILE A 265 8.79 -12.85 -14.17
N LYS A 266 8.39 -14.06 -14.59
CA LYS A 266 7.93 -14.31 -15.96
C LYS A 266 6.66 -13.54 -16.31
N ALA A 267 5.67 -13.57 -15.41
CA ALA A 267 4.40 -12.87 -15.60
C ALA A 267 4.57 -11.34 -15.73
N LYS A 268 5.63 -10.78 -15.13
CA LYS A 268 5.95 -9.34 -15.17
C LYS A 268 7.02 -8.96 -16.18
N ASP A 269 7.60 -9.91 -16.91
CA ASP A 269 8.82 -9.73 -17.73
C ASP A 269 9.92 -8.95 -16.98
N PHE A 270 10.06 -9.23 -15.67
CA PHE A 270 10.99 -8.47 -14.83
C PHE A 270 12.42 -8.97 -14.98
N LYS A 271 13.35 -8.04 -15.23
CA LYS A 271 14.76 -8.29 -15.47
C LYS A 271 15.61 -7.67 -14.37
N GLY A 272 15.85 -8.40 -13.30
CA GLY A 272 16.67 -7.93 -12.18
C GLY A 272 17.86 -8.81 -11.91
N ARG A 273 18.85 -8.30 -11.18
CA ARG A 273 20.15 -8.94 -10.94
C ARG A 273 20.48 -9.16 -9.48
N THR A 274 19.72 -8.59 -8.56
CA THR A 274 19.95 -8.74 -7.12
C THR A 274 18.89 -9.64 -6.49
N LEU A 275 19.32 -10.80 -5.97
CA LEU A 275 18.45 -11.66 -5.15
C LEU A 275 18.56 -11.25 -3.70
N THR A 276 17.43 -11.10 -3.02
CA THR A 276 17.35 -10.85 -1.59
C THR A 276 16.54 -11.95 -0.91
N LEU A 277 17.12 -12.58 0.09
CA LEU A 277 16.45 -13.45 1.05
C LEU A 277 16.03 -12.63 2.27
N LYS A 278 14.76 -12.79 2.68
CA LYS A 278 14.18 -12.22 3.90
C LYS A 278 13.78 -13.36 4.83
N LEU A 279 14.19 -13.31 6.08
CA LEU A 279 13.75 -14.22 7.13
C LEU A 279 13.21 -13.42 8.31
N LYS A 280 12.13 -13.93 8.92
CA LYS A 280 11.70 -13.50 10.25
C LYS A 280 11.80 -14.69 11.21
N TRP A 281 12.43 -14.46 12.33
CA TRP A 281 12.52 -15.43 13.42
C TRP A 281 11.26 -15.41 14.31
N ASP A 282 10.74 -14.23 14.52
CA ASP A 282 9.53 -13.95 15.31
C ASP A 282 8.71 -12.82 14.67
N ALA A 283 7.78 -12.21 15.41
CA ALA A 283 6.95 -11.10 14.91
C ALA A 283 7.74 -9.81 14.68
N THR A 284 8.89 -9.63 15.34
CA THR A 284 9.65 -8.38 15.40
C THR A 284 11.03 -8.47 14.79
N THR A 285 11.68 -9.64 14.89
CA THR A 285 13.06 -9.86 14.46
C THR A 285 13.12 -10.30 13.00
N GLN A 286 13.70 -9.47 12.17
CA GLN A 286 13.84 -9.70 10.73
C GLN A 286 15.28 -9.53 10.30
N ILE A 287 15.74 -10.41 9.42
CA ILE A 287 17.02 -10.27 8.71
C ILE A 287 16.82 -10.35 7.21
N THR A 288 17.72 -9.69 6.48
CA THR A 288 17.82 -9.80 5.01
C THR A 288 19.27 -10.08 4.63
N ARG A 289 19.43 -10.85 3.52
CA ARG A 289 20.72 -11.07 2.86
C ARG A 289 20.53 -10.92 1.39
N SER A 290 21.45 -10.23 0.72
CA SER A 290 21.33 -9.94 -0.71
C SER A 290 22.61 -10.29 -1.44
N LEU A 291 22.47 -10.75 -2.68
CA LEU A 291 23.57 -11.04 -3.58
C LEU A 291 23.23 -10.52 -4.99
N THR A 292 24.14 -9.72 -5.56
CA THR A 292 23.99 -9.18 -6.92
C THR A 292 24.84 -9.99 -7.88
N GLN A 293 24.27 -10.31 -9.04
CA GLN A 293 24.93 -11.04 -10.13
C GLN A 293 25.12 -10.13 -11.35
N ASP A 294 26.06 -10.49 -12.21
CA ASP A 294 26.23 -9.80 -13.50
C ASP A 294 25.14 -10.19 -14.52
N LYS A 295 24.52 -11.36 -14.33
CA LYS A 295 23.43 -11.86 -15.17
C LYS A 295 22.06 -11.60 -14.58
N ILE A 296 21.06 -11.53 -15.45
CA ILE A 296 19.63 -11.44 -15.08
C ILE A 296 19.20 -12.76 -14.44
N LEU A 297 18.38 -12.66 -13.39
CA LEU A 297 17.84 -13.78 -12.64
C LEU A 297 16.40 -14.05 -13.10
N GLN A 298 16.18 -15.10 -13.92
CA GLN A 298 14.87 -15.39 -14.50
C GLN A 298 14.40 -16.84 -14.29
N THR A 299 15.32 -17.74 -14.04
CA THR A 299 15.01 -19.16 -13.95
C THR A 299 15.24 -19.71 -12.54
N LYS A 300 14.63 -20.86 -12.26
CA LYS A 300 14.88 -21.60 -11.03
C LYS A 300 16.37 -21.88 -10.84
N ASP A 301 17.06 -22.23 -11.93
CA ASP A 301 18.48 -22.62 -11.89
C ASP A 301 19.42 -21.39 -11.68
N ASP A 302 18.95 -20.19 -11.97
CA ASP A 302 19.62 -18.94 -11.58
C ASP A 302 19.41 -18.60 -10.10
N ILE A 303 18.19 -18.81 -9.59
CA ILE A 303 17.74 -18.28 -8.29
C ILE A 303 18.00 -19.27 -7.15
N LEU A 304 17.67 -20.55 -7.32
CA LEU A 304 17.73 -21.52 -6.21
C LEU A 304 19.13 -21.73 -5.62
N PRO A 305 20.22 -21.83 -6.43
CA PRO A 305 21.57 -21.94 -5.87
C PRO A 305 21.95 -20.75 -5.03
N LEU A 306 21.62 -19.53 -5.50
CA LEU A 306 21.88 -18.27 -4.78
C LEU A 306 21.04 -18.18 -3.49
N ALA A 307 19.76 -18.56 -3.56
CA ALA A 307 18.88 -18.58 -2.39
C ALA A 307 19.40 -19.52 -1.29
N LYS A 308 19.91 -20.72 -1.68
CA LYS A 308 20.55 -21.64 -0.75
C LYS A 308 21.85 -21.09 -0.17
N GLN A 309 22.63 -20.35 -0.96
CA GLN A 309 23.83 -19.67 -0.49
C GLN A 309 23.45 -18.61 0.54
N LEU A 310 22.51 -17.71 0.20
CA LEU A 310 22.05 -16.66 1.11
C LEU A 310 21.49 -17.24 2.41
N LEU A 311 20.78 -18.37 2.35
CA LEU A 311 20.28 -19.05 3.54
C LEU A 311 21.44 -19.55 4.43
N LYS A 312 22.47 -20.16 3.84
CA LYS A 312 23.67 -20.60 4.59
C LYS A 312 24.43 -19.46 5.24
N ASP A 313 24.36 -18.25 4.66
CA ASP A 313 24.99 -17.05 5.22
C ASP A 313 24.17 -16.45 6.39
N THR A 314 23.13 -17.16 6.84
CA THR A 314 22.35 -16.83 8.04
C THR A 314 22.50 -17.91 9.10
N ASP A 315 22.16 -17.58 10.33
CA ASP A 315 22.15 -18.52 11.45
C ASP A 315 20.81 -19.28 11.56
N TYR A 316 20.28 -19.74 10.42
CA TYR A 316 18.95 -20.34 10.36
C TYR A 316 18.82 -21.69 11.12
N HIS A 317 19.92 -22.38 11.34
CA HIS A 317 19.92 -23.63 12.11
C HIS A 317 19.60 -23.43 13.59
N ASN A 318 19.93 -22.25 14.13
CA ASN A 318 19.76 -21.91 15.55
C ASN A 318 18.49 -21.10 15.84
N HIS A 319 17.72 -20.76 14.80
CA HIS A 319 16.51 -19.93 14.92
C HIS A 319 15.32 -20.56 14.22
N PRO A 320 14.13 -20.55 14.87
CA PRO A 320 12.89 -20.92 14.18
C PRO A 320 12.57 -19.91 13.08
N ILE A 321 12.12 -20.38 11.92
CA ILE A 321 11.75 -19.50 10.83
C ILE A 321 10.23 -19.32 10.81
N ARG A 322 9.77 -18.13 11.15
CA ARG A 322 8.37 -17.72 11.12
C ARG A 322 7.92 -17.30 9.71
N LEU A 323 8.79 -16.62 8.96
CA LEU A 323 8.53 -16.13 7.62
C LEU A 323 9.79 -16.29 6.77
N MET A 324 9.58 -16.65 5.52
CA MET A 324 10.63 -16.68 4.50
C MET A 324 10.12 -16.01 3.22
N GLY A 325 10.98 -15.22 2.59
CA GLY A 325 10.68 -14.57 1.33
C GLY A 325 11.90 -14.40 0.44
N LEU A 326 11.66 -14.34 -0.86
CA LEU A 326 12.66 -14.04 -1.88
C LEU A 326 12.17 -12.87 -2.75
N SER A 327 13.08 -11.99 -3.12
CA SER A 327 12.79 -10.95 -4.09
C SER A 327 13.96 -10.70 -5.04
N VAL A 328 13.66 -10.36 -6.28
CA VAL A 328 14.64 -9.91 -7.28
C VAL A 328 14.45 -8.42 -7.51
N SER A 329 15.54 -7.67 -7.48
CA SER A 329 15.59 -6.21 -7.65
C SER A 329 16.73 -5.79 -8.56
N SER A 330 17.02 -4.49 -8.63
CA SER A 330 18.00 -3.89 -9.54
C SER A 330 17.68 -4.21 -11.01
N PRO A 331 16.56 -3.68 -11.53
CA PRO A 331 16.20 -3.86 -12.93
C PRO A 331 17.29 -3.28 -13.85
N GLU A 332 17.40 -3.82 -15.06
CA GLU A 332 18.16 -3.16 -16.11
C GLU A 332 17.49 -1.82 -16.39
N THR A 333 18.18 -0.73 -16.13
CA THR A 333 17.76 0.58 -16.60
C THR A 333 17.98 0.59 -18.11
N ASN A 334 16.90 0.52 -18.86
CA ASN A 334 16.95 0.93 -20.25
C ASN A 334 17.20 2.43 -20.25
N GLU A 335 18.45 2.84 -20.50
CA GLU A 335 18.76 4.21 -20.89
C GLU A 335 18.15 4.45 -22.29
N LYS A 336 16.86 4.70 -22.31
CA LYS A 336 16.19 5.34 -23.42
C LYS A 336 15.40 6.50 -22.82
N GLU A 337 16.04 7.65 -22.83
CA GLU A 337 15.36 8.93 -22.86
C GLU A 337 14.34 8.90 -24.01
N GLY A 338 13.11 8.74 -23.65
CA GLY A 338 11.97 8.83 -24.53
C GLY A 338 10.75 8.73 -23.63
N GLU A 339 10.03 9.84 -23.48
CA GLU A 339 8.73 9.88 -22.80
C GLU A 339 7.77 8.85 -23.42
N ILE A 340 7.81 7.62 -22.92
CA ILE A 340 6.73 6.69 -23.17
C ILE A 340 5.68 7.04 -22.10
N ARG A 341 4.70 7.85 -22.48
CA ARG A 341 3.46 7.94 -21.74
C ARG A 341 2.76 6.60 -21.90
N PRO A 342 2.68 5.74 -20.89
CA PRO A 342 1.97 4.50 -21.01
C PRO A 342 0.49 4.84 -21.25
N GLN A 343 -0.04 4.33 -22.35
CA GLN A 343 -1.49 4.36 -22.55
C GLN A 343 -2.13 3.45 -21.49
N TRP A 344 -3.16 3.95 -20.84
CA TRP A 344 -3.99 3.11 -19.99
C TRP A 344 -4.66 2.03 -20.86
N ILE A 345 -4.47 0.78 -20.46
CA ILE A 345 -5.11 -0.37 -21.10
C ILE A 345 -6.15 -0.89 -20.13
N GLU A 346 -7.42 -0.91 -20.55
CA GLU A 346 -8.51 -1.42 -19.73
C GLU A 346 -8.21 -2.86 -19.27
N GLY A 347 -8.24 -3.07 -17.97
CA GLY A 347 -7.98 -4.38 -17.35
C GLY A 347 -6.55 -4.61 -16.87
N LEU A 348 -5.59 -3.72 -17.15
CA LEU A 348 -4.25 -3.80 -16.56
C LEU A 348 -4.16 -2.87 -15.35
N LEU A 349 -3.94 -3.47 -14.19
CA LEU A 349 -3.63 -2.75 -12.96
C LEU A 349 -2.17 -2.98 -12.58
N PRO A 350 -1.47 -1.96 -12.04
CA PRO A 350 -0.07 -2.08 -11.66
C PRO A 350 0.15 -2.91 -10.39
N PHE A 351 -0.93 -3.42 -9.77
CA PHE A 351 -0.91 -4.09 -8.48
C PHE A 351 -1.25 -5.58 -8.57
N GLU A 352 -0.67 -6.38 -7.71
CA GLU A 352 -0.95 -7.79 -7.52
C GLU A 352 -1.40 -8.11 -6.09
N GLU A 353 -1.90 -9.35 -5.90
CA GLU A 353 -2.43 -9.82 -4.62
C GLU A 353 -1.48 -9.59 -3.45
N ASN A 354 -0.18 -9.79 -3.67
CA ASN A 354 0.83 -9.64 -2.62
C ASN A 354 1.41 -8.23 -2.48
N ASP A 355 1.05 -7.28 -3.33
CA ASP A 355 1.42 -5.88 -3.14
C ASP A 355 0.67 -5.27 -1.93
N PHE A 356 -0.36 -5.96 -1.40
CA PHE A 356 -1.23 -5.52 -0.30
C PHE A 356 -1.16 -6.41 0.96
N VAL A 357 -0.38 -7.48 0.93
CA VAL A 357 -0.14 -8.34 2.10
C VAL A 357 1.13 -7.86 2.79
N THR A 358 0.99 -6.91 3.69
CA THR A 358 1.98 -6.53 4.70
C THR A 358 1.44 -6.78 6.09
#